data_3c36545fbff6e4d92c201b0f3d52c726
#
_entry.id   3c36545fbff6e4d92c201b0f3d52c726
#
_cell.length_a   1.000
_cell.length_b   1.000
_cell.length_c   1.000
_cell.angle_alpha   90.00
_cell.angle_beta   90.00
_cell.angle_gamma   90.00
#
_symmetry.space_group_name_H-M   'P 1'
#
loop_
_entity.id
_entity.type
_entity.pdbx_description
1 polymer ?
#
loop_
_entity_poly.entity_id
_entity_poly.type
_entity_poly.pdbx_seq_one_letter_code
_entity_poly.pdbx_strand_id
1 'polypeptide(L)'
;MSINNIFFNPIFPQVLETQLLLDLDVKARMIDTVLSQKDTANYHGGYTFHVQDNFGDFKMLYNFFVNTVTTLFGNVTLSPIHKTWCWANVYNKDTFKTNAHDHIRSSSINAIYYLKMPTDIGINEGGLNLYTPNLTVIQFQPDEGDLLIMPNHTVHEPLFHSSFNYRIAINMEMCIEPSVNNYFTEEKIYANAKPKL
;
A
#
# COMPACT_ATOMS: atom_id res chain seq x y z
N MET A 1 -18.93 -8.35 1.63
CA MET A 1 -18.16 -7.57 2.61
C MET A 1 -18.84 -6.22 2.79
N SER A 2 -19.36 -5.88 3.96
CA SER A 2 -19.90 -4.55 4.23
C SER A 2 -18.80 -3.69 4.81
N ILE A 3 -18.43 -2.61 4.10
CA ILE A 3 -17.36 -1.67 4.46
C ILE A 3 -17.88 -0.65 5.50
N ASN A 4 -18.61 -1.10 6.53
CA ASN A 4 -19.33 -0.16 7.39
C ASN A 4 -18.50 0.46 8.52
N ASN A 5 -17.21 0.10 8.69
CA ASN A 5 -16.35 0.69 9.73
C ASN A 5 -14.88 0.67 9.30
N ILE A 6 -14.51 1.52 8.34
CA ILE A 6 -13.09 1.75 8.05
C ILE A 6 -12.60 2.79 9.07
N PHE A 7 -11.69 2.37 9.95
CA PHE A 7 -11.00 3.26 10.88
C PHE A 7 -9.70 3.71 10.24
N PHE A 8 -9.43 5.01 10.28
CA PHE A 8 -8.20 5.60 9.77
C PHE A 8 -7.38 6.14 10.92
N ASN A 9 -6.11 5.75 10.96
CA ASN A 9 -5.14 6.39 11.82
C ASN A 9 -4.29 7.32 10.97
N PRO A 10 -4.31 8.64 11.20
CA PRO A 10 -3.34 9.52 10.59
C PRO A 10 -1.97 9.24 11.21
N ILE A 11 -1.06 8.65 10.43
CA ILE A 11 0.34 8.41 10.86
C ILE A 11 1.14 9.71 10.70
N PHE A 12 0.76 10.52 9.72
CA PHE A 12 1.45 11.75 9.33
C PHE A 12 0.46 12.59 8.50
N PRO A 13 0.61 13.93 8.36
CA PRO A 13 -0.47 14.76 7.82
C PRO A 13 -1.13 14.32 6.52
N GLN A 14 -0.64 13.29 5.87
CA GLN A 14 -1.21 12.83 4.60
C GLN A 14 -1.11 11.33 4.39
N VAL A 15 -0.65 10.57 5.37
CA VAL A 15 -0.58 9.12 5.29
C VAL A 15 -1.63 8.50 6.20
N LEU A 16 -2.47 7.66 5.65
CA LEU A 16 -3.58 7.03 6.34
C LEU A 16 -3.36 5.52 6.40
N GLU A 17 -3.64 4.96 7.55
CA GLU A 17 -3.62 3.52 7.79
C GLU A 17 -5.04 3.03 7.97
N THR A 18 -5.35 1.90 7.37
CA THR A 18 -6.53 1.08 7.67
C THR A 18 -6.16 -0.38 7.61
N GLN A 19 -7.07 -1.27 7.98
CA GLN A 19 -6.81 -2.69 7.99
C GLN A 19 -7.87 -3.45 7.18
N LEU A 20 -7.40 -4.42 6.36
CA LEU A 20 -8.23 -5.38 5.66
C LEU A 20 -7.75 -6.79 5.98
N LEU A 21 -8.53 -7.51 6.77
CA LEU A 21 -8.28 -8.92 7.02
C LEU A 21 -8.92 -9.76 5.90
N LEU A 22 -8.09 -10.49 5.17
CA LEU A 22 -8.52 -11.43 4.13
C LEU A 22 -8.88 -12.78 4.75
N ASP A 23 -9.84 -13.47 4.12
CA ASP A 23 -10.06 -14.89 4.42
C ASP A 23 -8.75 -15.68 4.15
N LEU A 24 -8.48 -16.70 4.98
CA LEU A 24 -7.22 -17.46 4.92
C LEU A 24 -6.99 -18.08 3.53
N ASP A 25 -8.03 -18.61 2.89
CA ASP A 25 -7.93 -19.21 1.56
C ASP A 25 -7.62 -18.16 0.48
N VAL A 26 -8.21 -16.96 0.57
CA VAL A 26 -7.92 -15.84 -0.32
C VAL A 26 -6.47 -15.42 -0.16
N LYS A 27 -6.03 -15.23 1.08
CA LYS A 27 -4.65 -14.85 1.41
C LYS A 27 -3.65 -15.89 0.88
N ALA A 28 -3.91 -17.18 1.11
CA ALA A 28 -3.05 -18.26 0.63
C ALA A 28 -2.91 -18.25 -0.89
N ARG A 29 -4.02 -18.15 -1.64
CA ARG A 29 -3.99 -18.07 -3.11
C ARG A 29 -3.21 -16.84 -3.61
N MET A 30 -3.36 -15.68 -2.97
CA MET A 30 -2.61 -14.49 -3.33
C MET A 30 -1.11 -14.69 -3.11
N ILE A 31 -0.71 -15.26 -1.98
CA ILE A 31 0.69 -15.57 -1.66
C ILE A 31 1.27 -16.55 -2.69
N ASP A 32 0.56 -17.64 -2.99
CA ASP A 32 1.01 -18.66 -3.95
C ASP A 32 1.16 -18.05 -5.35
N THR A 33 0.21 -17.21 -5.78
CA THR A 33 0.29 -16.50 -7.06
C THR A 33 1.54 -15.61 -7.11
N VAL A 34 1.80 -14.84 -6.05
CA VAL A 34 2.98 -13.97 -5.97
C VAL A 34 4.27 -14.79 -6.02
N LEU A 35 4.38 -15.83 -5.20
CA LEU A 35 5.59 -16.63 -5.10
C LEU A 35 5.87 -17.45 -6.35
N SER A 36 4.84 -17.92 -7.07
CA SER A 36 5.01 -18.65 -8.33
C SER A 36 5.61 -17.79 -9.45
N GLN A 37 5.49 -16.48 -9.35
CA GLN A 37 5.97 -15.54 -10.38
C GLN A 37 7.21 -14.74 -9.97
N LYS A 38 7.66 -14.85 -8.71
CA LYS A 38 8.77 -14.03 -8.19
C LYS A 38 10.07 -14.14 -9.00
N ASP A 39 10.34 -15.32 -9.57
CA ASP A 39 11.56 -15.61 -10.34
C ASP A 39 11.46 -15.15 -11.80
N THR A 40 10.27 -14.79 -12.28
CA THR A 40 10.06 -14.25 -13.64
C THR A 40 10.23 -12.74 -13.71
N ALA A 41 10.26 -12.08 -12.57
CA ALA A 41 10.35 -10.62 -12.45
C ALA A 41 11.81 -10.20 -12.28
N ASN A 42 12.40 -9.62 -13.32
CA ASN A 42 13.80 -9.18 -13.36
C ASN A 42 14.08 -7.86 -12.64
N TYR A 43 13.18 -7.36 -11.79
CA TYR A 43 13.38 -6.04 -11.18
C TYR A 43 12.95 -6.02 -9.71
N HIS A 44 13.90 -5.90 -8.80
CA HIS A 44 13.72 -5.70 -7.35
C HIS A 44 12.85 -6.76 -6.63
N GLY A 45 12.81 -8.01 -7.11
CA GLY A 45 12.01 -9.06 -6.48
C GLY A 45 10.49 -8.86 -6.59
N GLY A 46 10.05 -7.94 -7.45
CA GLY A 46 8.64 -7.63 -7.65
C GLY A 46 8.20 -7.79 -9.11
N TYR A 47 6.91 -7.83 -9.34
CA TYR A 47 6.33 -7.83 -10.67
C TYR A 47 5.01 -7.05 -10.68
N THR A 48 4.64 -6.57 -11.85
CA THR A 48 3.50 -5.68 -12.04
C THR A 48 2.31 -6.45 -12.57
N PHE A 49 1.16 -6.29 -11.91
CA PHE A 49 -0.13 -6.79 -12.40
C PHE A 49 -0.94 -5.67 -13.05
N HIS A 50 -1.55 -5.97 -14.16
CA HIS A 50 -2.63 -5.15 -14.68
C HIS A 50 -3.95 -5.63 -14.09
N VAL A 51 -4.55 -4.85 -13.20
CA VAL A 51 -5.82 -5.22 -12.53
C VAL A 51 -6.96 -5.45 -13.52
N GLN A 52 -6.90 -4.82 -14.68
CA GLN A 52 -7.86 -4.98 -15.78
C GLN A 52 -7.87 -6.40 -16.36
N ASP A 53 -6.81 -7.16 -16.18
CA ASP A 53 -6.61 -8.49 -16.77
C ASP A 53 -7.20 -9.64 -15.93
N ASN A 54 -8.15 -9.36 -15.04
CA ASN A 54 -8.87 -10.35 -14.23
C ASN A 54 -8.05 -11.15 -13.20
N PHE A 55 -7.19 -10.50 -12.47
CA PHE A 55 -6.44 -11.12 -11.38
C PHE A 55 -7.30 -11.40 -10.11
N GLY A 56 -8.46 -12.01 -10.26
CA GLY A 56 -9.25 -12.58 -9.17
C GLY A 56 -9.19 -11.82 -7.83
N ASP A 57 -8.45 -12.38 -6.89
CA ASP A 57 -8.34 -11.87 -5.53
C ASP A 57 -7.64 -10.48 -5.46
N PHE A 58 -6.71 -10.16 -6.38
CA PHE A 58 -6.06 -8.83 -6.44
C PHE A 58 -7.02 -7.75 -6.90
N LYS A 59 -7.97 -8.07 -7.78
CA LYS A 59 -9.04 -7.14 -8.15
C LYS A 59 -9.92 -6.78 -6.96
N MET A 60 -10.19 -7.74 -6.10
CA MET A 60 -10.93 -7.50 -4.84
C MET A 60 -10.16 -6.52 -3.93
N LEU A 61 -8.87 -6.72 -3.75
CA LEU A 61 -8.01 -5.82 -2.97
C LEU A 61 -7.98 -4.42 -3.59
N TYR A 62 -7.82 -4.33 -4.92
CA TYR A 62 -7.85 -3.05 -5.62
C TYR A 62 -9.20 -2.34 -5.47
N ASN A 63 -10.31 -3.05 -5.59
CA ASN A 63 -11.64 -2.48 -5.37
C ASN A 63 -11.82 -1.98 -3.93
N PHE A 64 -11.25 -2.70 -2.95
CA PHE A 64 -11.22 -2.21 -1.57
C PHE A 64 -10.45 -0.89 -1.45
N PHE A 65 -9.28 -0.78 -2.08
CA PHE A 65 -8.51 0.46 -2.15
C PHE A 65 -9.31 1.61 -2.77
N VAL A 66 -9.93 1.39 -3.94
CA VAL A 66 -10.77 2.40 -4.62
C VAL A 66 -11.93 2.85 -3.73
N ASN A 67 -12.64 1.90 -3.12
CA ASN A 67 -13.74 2.20 -2.22
C ASN A 67 -13.30 2.99 -0.98
N THR A 68 -12.12 2.65 -0.45
CA THR A 68 -11.52 3.34 0.68
C THR A 68 -11.20 4.80 0.32
N VAL A 69 -10.57 5.03 -0.83
CA VAL A 69 -10.28 6.38 -1.35
C VAL A 69 -11.58 7.17 -1.58
N THR A 70 -12.59 6.54 -2.17
CA THR A 70 -13.90 7.18 -2.39
C THR A 70 -14.60 7.54 -1.07
N THR A 71 -14.49 6.68 -0.07
CA THR A 71 -15.06 6.95 1.27
C THR A 71 -14.34 8.09 1.96
N LEU A 72 -13.02 8.18 1.81
CA LEU A 72 -12.21 9.24 2.43
C LEU A 72 -12.44 10.62 1.82
N PHE A 73 -12.47 10.67 0.50
CA PHE A 73 -12.38 11.92 -0.24
C PHE A 73 -13.69 12.28 -0.98
N GLY A 74 -14.72 11.45 -0.85
CA GLY A 74 -15.97 11.57 -1.60
C GLY A 74 -15.83 11.02 -3.02
N ASN A 75 -16.74 11.43 -3.90
CA ASN A 75 -16.71 10.98 -5.29
C ASN A 75 -15.45 11.51 -5.99
N VAL A 76 -14.49 10.62 -6.21
CA VAL A 76 -13.30 10.91 -6.99
C VAL A 76 -13.55 10.57 -8.45
N THR A 77 -13.10 11.44 -9.36
CA THR A 77 -13.14 11.17 -10.80
C THR A 77 -11.81 10.54 -11.21
N LEU A 78 -11.85 9.36 -11.80
CA LEU A 78 -10.64 8.76 -12.38
C LEU A 78 -10.20 9.57 -13.59
N SER A 79 -8.89 9.79 -13.72
CA SER A 79 -8.32 10.46 -14.89
C SER A 79 -8.63 9.67 -16.16
N PRO A 80 -8.95 10.32 -17.30
CA PRO A 80 -9.16 9.63 -18.58
C PRO A 80 -7.93 8.85 -19.05
N ILE A 81 -6.73 9.24 -18.59
CA ILE A 81 -5.47 8.53 -18.86
C ILE A 81 -5.11 7.57 -17.72
N HIS A 82 -6.10 7.23 -16.91
CA HIS A 82 -5.91 6.38 -15.74
C HIS A 82 -5.27 5.06 -16.11
N LYS A 83 -4.11 4.82 -15.51
CA LYS A 83 -3.48 3.52 -15.48
C LYS A 83 -3.57 3.01 -14.07
N THR A 84 -4.30 1.95 -13.91
CA THR A 84 -4.32 1.22 -12.65
C THR A 84 -3.15 0.27 -12.64
N TRP A 85 -2.27 0.43 -11.66
CA TRP A 85 -1.16 -0.46 -11.44
C TRP A 85 -1.33 -1.15 -10.10
N CYS A 86 -1.08 -2.45 -10.11
CA CYS A 86 -1.01 -3.26 -8.91
C CYS A 86 0.15 -4.24 -9.08
N TRP A 87 1.13 -4.18 -8.17
CA TRP A 87 2.30 -5.05 -8.22
C TRP A 87 2.71 -5.51 -6.84
N ALA A 88 3.37 -6.67 -6.76
CA ALA A 88 3.89 -7.20 -5.53
C ALA A 88 5.39 -6.91 -5.39
N ASN A 89 5.80 -6.52 -4.18
CA ASN A 89 7.19 -6.51 -3.76
C ASN A 89 7.43 -7.68 -2.80
N VAL A 90 8.41 -8.53 -3.14
CA VAL A 90 8.75 -9.74 -2.38
C VAL A 90 10.18 -9.60 -1.87
N TYR A 91 10.33 -9.52 -0.55
CA TYR A 91 11.62 -9.35 0.10
C TYR A 91 11.90 -10.44 1.11
N ASN A 92 13.16 -10.84 1.21
CA ASN A 92 13.73 -11.58 2.31
C ASN A 92 15.14 -11.03 2.58
N LYS A 93 15.90 -11.64 3.51
CA LYS A 93 17.22 -11.14 3.86
C LYS A 93 18.23 -11.08 2.70
N ASP A 94 18.02 -11.88 1.65
CA ASP A 94 18.92 -11.98 0.49
C ASP A 94 18.43 -11.12 -0.68
N THR A 95 17.23 -10.51 -0.57
CA THR A 95 16.63 -9.73 -1.65
C THR A 95 17.04 -8.27 -1.55
N PHE A 96 17.41 -7.69 -2.69
CA PHE A 96 17.70 -6.27 -2.78
C PHE A 96 16.47 -5.42 -2.47
N LYS A 97 16.60 -4.41 -1.61
CA LYS A 97 15.53 -3.47 -1.27
C LYS A 97 15.50 -2.29 -2.23
N THR A 98 14.32 -1.75 -2.43
CA THR A 98 14.11 -0.48 -3.12
C THR A 98 14.64 0.68 -2.25
N ASN A 99 15.33 1.65 -2.86
CA ASN A 99 15.73 2.88 -2.17
C ASN A 99 14.53 3.79 -1.92
N ALA A 100 14.77 4.86 -1.13
CA ALA A 100 13.79 5.91 -0.92
C ALA A 100 13.32 6.51 -2.27
N HIS A 101 12.01 6.60 -2.47
CA HIS A 101 11.40 7.06 -3.71
C HIS A 101 9.99 7.61 -3.48
N ASP A 102 9.44 8.26 -4.49
CA ASP A 102 8.06 8.72 -4.57
C ASP A 102 7.38 8.21 -5.86
N HIS A 103 6.12 8.56 -6.05
CA HIS A 103 5.30 8.17 -7.20
C HIS A 103 4.75 9.37 -7.99
N ILE A 104 5.36 10.54 -7.89
CA ILE A 104 4.89 11.78 -8.53
C ILE A 104 4.63 11.62 -10.03
N ARG A 105 5.41 10.75 -10.70
CA ARG A 105 5.34 10.58 -12.14
C ARG A 105 4.35 9.50 -12.61
N SER A 106 3.90 8.65 -11.71
CA SER A 106 3.10 7.47 -12.09
C SER A 106 1.66 7.53 -11.62
N SER A 107 1.39 8.19 -10.50
CA SER A 107 0.07 8.17 -9.89
C SER A 107 -0.33 9.49 -9.23
N SER A 108 -1.53 9.53 -8.67
CA SER A 108 -2.01 10.58 -7.78
C SER A 108 -2.05 10.13 -6.34
N ILE A 109 -2.46 8.88 -6.11
CA ILE A 109 -2.55 8.22 -4.80
C ILE A 109 -1.90 6.85 -4.93
N ASN A 110 -1.09 6.51 -3.95
CA ASN A 110 -0.58 5.15 -3.80
C ASN A 110 -1.12 4.49 -2.55
N ALA A 111 -1.13 3.16 -2.58
CA ALA A 111 -1.39 2.35 -1.41
C ALA A 111 -0.41 1.17 -1.35
N ILE A 112 -0.09 0.75 -0.12
CA ILE A 112 0.71 -0.43 0.16
C ILE A 112 -0.12 -1.32 1.09
N TYR A 113 -0.45 -2.53 0.63
CA TYR A 113 -1.10 -3.55 1.43
C TYR A 113 -0.10 -4.62 1.85
N TYR A 114 -0.01 -4.90 3.14
CA TYR A 114 0.93 -5.88 3.69
C TYR A 114 0.27 -7.26 3.74
N LEU A 115 0.47 -8.02 2.64
CA LEU A 115 -0.13 -9.35 2.48
C LEU A 115 0.50 -10.40 3.39
N LYS A 116 1.83 -10.30 3.62
CA LYS A 116 2.57 -11.22 4.47
C LYS A 116 3.73 -10.51 5.14
N MET A 117 3.86 -10.70 6.45
CA MET A 117 5.01 -10.26 7.24
C MET A 117 5.73 -11.45 7.86
N PRO A 118 7.08 -11.46 7.88
CA PRO A 118 7.82 -12.44 8.64
C PRO A 118 7.57 -12.27 10.15
N THR A 119 7.44 -13.36 10.87
CA THR A 119 7.23 -13.34 12.34
C THR A 119 8.55 -13.45 13.14
N ASP A 120 9.65 -13.72 12.45
CA ASP A 120 11.00 -13.93 13.00
C ASP A 120 11.94 -12.74 12.71
N ILE A 121 11.40 -11.53 12.68
CA ILE A 121 12.15 -10.28 12.47
C ILE A 121 12.23 -9.47 13.76
N GLY A 122 13.30 -8.67 13.86
CA GLY A 122 13.50 -7.75 14.97
C GLY A 122 12.58 -6.53 14.92
N ILE A 123 12.52 -5.81 16.03
CA ILE A 123 11.88 -4.48 16.08
C ILE A 123 12.59 -3.57 15.08
N ASN A 124 11.83 -2.82 14.31
CA ASN A 124 12.31 -1.92 13.27
C ASN A 124 12.85 -2.60 12.00
N GLU A 125 12.64 -3.91 11.82
CA GLU A 125 12.94 -4.62 10.58
C GLU A 125 11.69 -4.81 9.72
N GLY A 126 11.85 -4.80 8.41
CA GLY A 126 10.77 -5.06 7.44
C GLY A 126 9.67 -3.99 7.38
N GLY A 127 9.84 -2.89 8.11
CA GLY A 127 8.92 -1.75 8.12
C GLY A 127 9.05 -0.84 6.91
N LEU A 128 8.60 0.40 7.09
CA LEU A 128 8.64 1.46 6.08
C LEU A 128 9.07 2.78 6.73
N ASN A 129 10.09 3.42 6.18
CA ASN A 129 10.38 4.81 6.49
C ASN A 129 9.49 5.72 5.65
N LEU A 130 8.85 6.68 6.30
CA LEU A 130 8.10 7.77 5.68
C LEU A 130 8.84 9.08 5.95
N TYR A 131 9.14 9.80 4.89
CA TYR A 131 9.88 11.06 4.98
C TYR A 131 8.92 12.24 4.92
N THR A 132 8.95 13.07 5.95
CA THR A 132 8.17 14.29 6.02
C THR A 132 8.77 15.37 5.11
N PRO A 133 8.03 16.43 4.73
CA PRO A 133 8.57 17.52 3.94
C PRO A 133 9.79 18.24 4.57
N ASN A 134 9.90 18.22 5.89
CA ASN A 134 11.05 18.74 6.63
C ASN A 134 12.14 17.68 6.91
N LEU A 135 12.10 16.57 6.17
CA LEU A 135 13.07 15.46 6.24
C LEU A 135 13.11 14.70 7.59
N THR A 136 12.12 14.87 8.42
CA THR A 136 11.96 13.97 9.58
C THR A 136 11.51 12.60 9.09
N VAL A 137 12.10 11.54 9.62
CA VAL A 137 11.74 10.16 9.30
C VAL A 137 10.76 9.64 10.34
N ILE A 138 9.63 9.13 9.87
CA ILE A 138 8.69 8.37 10.68
C ILE A 138 8.80 6.92 10.24
N GLN A 139 9.17 6.05 11.17
CA GLN A 139 9.21 4.62 10.91
C GLN A 139 7.86 4.00 11.22
N PHE A 140 7.27 3.40 10.20
CA PHE A 140 6.03 2.63 10.32
C PHE A 140 6.37 1.14 10.36
N GLN A 141 5.84 0.43 11.35
CA GLN A 141 5.95 -1.02 11.48
C GLN A 141 4.59 -1.64 11.17
N PRO A 142 4.41 -2.22 9.97
CA PRO A 142 3.14 -2.79 9.58
C PRO A 142 2.90 -4.16 10.19
N ASP A 143 1.62 -4.45 10.40
CA ASP A 143 1.11 -5.81 10.60
C ASP A 143 0.54 -6.37 9.28
N GLU A 144 0.33 -7.68 9.23
CA GLU A 144 -0.38 -8.30 8.10
C GLU A 144 -1.82 -7.80 8.04
N GLY A 145 -2.25 -7.40 6.84
CA GLY A 145 -3.57 -6.83 6.63
C GLY A 145 -3.60 -5.31 6.67
N ASP A 146 -2.52 -4.64 7.06
CA ASP A 146 -2.48 -3.18 7.02
C ASP A 146 -2.46 -2.67 5.58
N LEU A 147 -3.22 -1.62 5.35
CA LEU A 147 -3.26 -0.84 4.12
C LEU A 147 -2.88 0.60 4.43
N LEU A 148 -1.73 1.03 3.91
CA LEU A 148 -1.34 2.43 3.90
C LEU A 148 -1.84 3.09 2.63
N ILE A 149 -2.42 4.29 2.77
CA ILE A 149 -2.82 5.15 1.64
C ILE A 149 -2.09 6.49 1.78
N MET A 150 -1.43 6.92 0.73
CA MET A 150 -0.61 8.13 0.74
C MET A 150 -0.68 8.87 -0.59
N PRO A 151 -0.47 10.19 -0.60
CA PRO A 151 -0.32 10.95 -1.83
C PRO A 151 0.99 10.55 -2.55
N ASN A 152 1.01 10.74 -3.85
CA ASN A 152 2.10 10.35 -4.73
C ASN A 152 3.47 10.99 -4.39
N HIS A 153 3.48 12.15 -3.74
CA HIS A 153 4.69 12.87 -3.35
C HIS A 153 5.27 12.43 -1.99
N THR A 154 4.64 11.46 -1.32
CA THR A 154 5.18 10.89 -0.09
C THR A 154 6.41 10.05 -0.39
N VAL A 155 7.58 10.57 -0.02
CA VAL A 155 8.82 9.80 -0.12
C VAL A 155 8.82 8.70 0.93
N HIS A 156 9.07 7.48 0.51
CA HIS A 156 9.10 6.32 1.39
C HIS A 156 10.18 5.31 1.00
N GLU A 157 10.59 4.50 1.97
CA GLU A 157 11.65 3.51 1.80
C GLU A 157 11.32 2.23 2.57
N PRO A 158 11.17 1.08 1.89
CA PRO A 158 11.05 -0.21 2.57
C PRO A 158 12.32 -0.53 3.35
N LEU A 159 12.16 -0.99 4.60
CA LEU A 159 13.26 -1.39 5.45
C LEU A 159 13.65 -2.86 5.20
N PHE A 160 14.94 -3.10 5.27
CA PHE A 160 15.52 -4.44 5.26
C PHE A 160 15.02 -5.25 6.47
N HIS A 161 15.03 -6.59 6.36
CA HIS A 161 14.83 -7.51 7.47
C HIS A 161 15.77 -8.73 7.35
N SER A 162 16.08 -9.31 8.49
CA SER A 162 17.05 -10.41 8.62
C SER A 162 16.48 -11.79 8.37
N SER A 163 15.16 -11.93 8.22
CA SER A 163 14.49 -13.21 8.02
C SER A 163 14.70 -13.79 6.63
N PHE A 164 14.79 -15.13 6.56
CA PHE A 164 14.68 -15.87 5.29
C PHE A 164 13.24 -15.96 4.78
N ASN A 165 12.25 -15.75 5.64
CA ASN A 165 10.85 -15.72 5.26
C ASN A 165 10.53 -14.46 4.45
N TYR A 166 9.61 -14.57 3.50
CA TYR A 166 9.24 -13.45 2.64
C TYR A 166 8.32 -12.46 3.33
N ARG A 167 8.67 -11.17 3.22
CA ARG A 167 7.73 -10.06 3.31
C ARG A 167 7.12 -9.85 1.92
N ILE A 168 5.79 -9.82 1.85
CA ILE A 168 5.06 -9.57 0.60
C ILE A 168 4.17 -8.35 0.79
N ALA A 169 4.44 -7.31 0.01
CA ALA A 169 3.64 -6.10 -0.03
C ALA A 169 3.04 -5.91 -1.42
N ILE A 170 1.75 -5.62 -1.48
CA ILE A 170 1.02 -5.31 -2.73
C ILE A 170 0.90 -3.80 -2.83
N ASN A 171 1.52 -3.23 -3.86
CA ASN A 171 1.45 -1.82 -4.16
C ASN A 171 0.34 -1.56 -5.17
N MET A 172 -0.40 -0.49 -4.98
CA MET A 172 -1.50 -0.07 -5.84
C MET A 172 -1.39 1.42 -6.13
N GLU A 173 -1.67 1.80 -7.35
CA GLU A 173 -1.65 3.18 -7.80
C GLU A 173 -2.97 3.58 -8.45
N MET A 174 -3.37 4.82 -8.24
CA MET A 174 -4.56 5.41 -8.83
C MET A 174 -4.28 6.83 -9.32
N CYS A 175 -4.71 7.15 -10.53
CA CYS A 175 -4.74 8.53 -11.03
C CYS A 175 -6.15 9.10 -10.91
N ILE A 176 -6.29 10.25 -10.25
CA ILE A 176 -7.57 10.93 -10.04
C ILE A 176 -7.51 12.39 -10.48
N GLU A 177 -8.69 12.96 -10.78
CA GLU A 177 -8.90 14.38 -11.06
C GLU A 177 -9.95 14.97 -10.13
N PRO A 178 -9.80 16.24 -9.70
CA PRO A 178 -8.62 17.09 -9.83
C PRO A 178 -7.46 16.61 -8.97
N SER A 179 -6.27 17.22 -9.15
CA SER A 179 -5.03 16.78 -8.51
C SER A 179 -5.19 16.57 -7.00
N VAL A 180 -4.46 15.59 -6.48
CA VAL A 180 -4.47 15.07 -5.11
C VAL A 180 -4.36 16.14 -4.02
N ASN A 181 -3.66 17.24 -4.27
CA ASN A 181 -3.48 18.31 -3.28
C ASN A 181 -4.79 18.88 -2.71
N ASN A 182 -5.93 18.68 -3.42
CA ASN A 182 -7.24 19.09 -2.96
C ASN A 182 -7.91 18.08 -2.02
N TYR A 183 -7.40 16.83 -1.95
CA TYR A 183 -8.00 15.74 -1.18
C TYR A 183 -7.32 15.51 0.16
N PHE A 184 -5.98 15.64 0.20
CA PHE A 184 -5.19 15.45 1.42
C PHE A 184 -5.07 16.74 2.23
N THR A 185 -6.19 17.42 2.50
CA THR A 185 -6.21 18.54 3.44
C THR A 185 -6.39 18.01 4.86
N GLU A 186 -5.77 18.67 5.85
CA GLU A 186 -5.91 18.30 7.26
C GLU A 186 -7.38 18.19 7.66
N GLU A 187 -8.22 19.13 7.23
CA GLU A 187 -9.65 19.16 7.55
C GLU A 187 -10.37 17.90 7.08
N LYS A 188 -10.09 17.40 5.86
CA LYS A 188 -10.71 16.17 5.34
C LYS A 188 -10.17 14.91 6.00
N ILE A 189 -8.90 14.89 6.34
CA ILE A 189 -8.26 13.76 7.02
C ILE A 189 -8.85 13.60 8.43
N TYR A 190 -8.88 14.69 9.22
CA TYR A 190 -9.37 14.63 10.60
C TYR A 190 -10.89 14.47 10.69
N ALA A 191 -11.68 14.97 9.73
CA ALA A 191 -13.13 14.78 9.71
C ALA A 191 -13.52 13.29 9.62
N ASN A 192 -12.68 12.45 9.02
CA ASN A 192 -12.93 11.03 8.81
C ASN A 192 -12.10 10.12 9.73
N ALA A 193 -11.11 10.66 10.43
CA ALA A 193 -10.32 9.92 11.40
C ALA A 193 -11.13 9.70 12.69
N LYS A 194 -11.35 8.43 13.06
CA LYS A 194 -11.88 8.10 14.39
C LYS A 194 -10.72 7.63 15.26
N PRO A 195 -10.59 8.14 16.51
CA PRO A 195 -9.56 7.63 17.41
C PRO A 195 -9.79 6.12 17.65
N LYS A 196 -8.71 5.35 17.65
CA LYS A 196 -8.73 3.99 18.20
C LYS A 196 -9.11 4.12 19.69
N LEU A 197 -10.27 3.56 20.08
CA LEU A 197 -10.68 3.39 21.46
C LEU A 197 -9.91 2.22 22.08
#